data_407af3791a186d5e717dc8f14c04bca4
#
_entry.id   407af3791a186d5e717dc8f14c04bca4
#
_cell.length_a   1.000
_cell.length_b   1.000
_cell.length_c   1.000
_cell.angle_alpha   90.00
_cell.angle_beta   90.00
_cell.angle_gamma   90.00
#
_symmetry.space_group_name_H-M   'P 1'
#
loop_
_entity.id
_entity.type
_entity.pdbx_description
1 polymer ?
#
loop_
_entity_poly.entity_id
_entity_poly.type
_entity_poly.pdbx_seq_one_letter_code
_entity_poly.pdbx_strand_id
1 'polypeptide(L)' 'MKNNITVFNAGLAKKLIKLGYVVKDIKPNRNDPQKTVFFFEATEEIKNIIK' A
#
# COMPACT_ATOMS: atom_id res chain seq x y z
N MET A 1 8.20 -15.28 7.47
CA MET A 1 7.16 -14.35 7.88
C MET A 1 6.88 -13.32 6.81
N LYS A 2 5.62 -13.08 6.55
CA LYS A 2 5.25 -12.10 5.54
C LYS A 2 5.13 -10.73 6.16
N ASN A 3 5.78 -9.78 5.54
CA ASN A 3 5.69 -8.39 5.94
C ASN A 3 4.81 -7.64 4.96
N ASN A 4 4.03 -6.71 5.48
CA ASN A 4 3.21 -5.87 4.64
C ASN A 4 3.81 -4.47 4.58
N ILE A 5 3.69 -3.86 3.41
CA ILE A 5 4.08 -2.48 3.22
C ILE A 5 2.85 -1.62 3.38
N THR A 6 2.96 -0.59 4.21
CA THR A 6 1.87 0.34 4.45
C THR A 6 2.00 1.51 3.50
N VAL A 7 0.93 1.78 2.75
CA VAL A 7 0.89 2.89 1.79
C VAL A 7 -0.19 3.85 2.22
N PHE A 8 0.20 5.06 2.59
CA PHE A 8 -0.74 6.09 3.03
C PHE A 8 -1.22 6.98 1.88
N ASN A 9 -0.51 6.96 0.78
CA ASN A 9 -0.82 7.81 -0.36
C ASN A 9 -1.69 7.07 -1.38
N ALA A 10 -2.91 7.54 -1.58
CA ALA A 10 -3.83 6.89 -2.49
C ALA A 10 -3.32 6.90 -3.94
N GLY A 11 -2.62 7.94 -4.33
CA GLY A 11 -2.02 8.02 -5.67
C GLY A 11 -0.99 6.94 -5.88
N LEU A 12 -0.15 6.72 -4.89
CA LEU A 12 0.86 5.67 -4.96
C LEU A 12 0.20 4.29 -4.95
N ALA A 13 -0.82 4.10 -4.12
CA ALA A 13 -1.54 2.84 -4.08
C ALA A 13 -2.17 2.53 -5.42
N LYS A 14 -2.76 3.54 -6.06
CA LYS A 14 -3.36 3.39 -7.38
C LYS A 14 -2.32 2.98 -8.41
N LYS A 15 -1.15 3.58 -8.35
CA LYS A 15 -0.05 3.25 -9.24
C LYS A 15 0.37 1.80 -9.08
N LEU A 16 0.49 1.34 -7.84
CA LEU A 16 0.88 -0.04 -7.56
C LEU A 16 -0.17 -1.02 -8.09
N ILE A 17 -1.45 -0.68 -7.91
CA ILE A 17 -2.53 -1.53 -8.41
C ILE A 17 -2.47 -1.63 -9.93
N LYS A 18 -2.20 -0.53 -10.62
CA LYS A 18 -2.08 -0.54 -12.07
C LYS A 18 -0.90 -1.37 -12.56
N LEU A 19 0.14 -1.45 -11.74
CA LEU A 19 1.31 -2.27 -12.07
C LEU A 19 1.09 -3.75 -11.83
N GLY A 20 -0.05 -4.11 -11.24
CA GLY A 20 -0.38 -5.50 -11.04
C GLY A 20 -0.21 -6.01 -9.62
N TYR A 21 0.12 -5.14 -8.68
CA TYR A 21 0.26 -5.54 -7.29
C TYR A 21 -1.10 -5.63 -6.63
N VAL A 22 -1.26 -6.60 -5.74
CA VAL A 22 -2.53 -6.87 -5.09
C VAL A 22 -2.56 -6.24 -3.72
N VAL A 23 -3.67 -5.54 -3.42
CA VAL A 23 -3.89 -4.98 -2.08
C VAL A 23 -4.24 -6.12 -1.15
N LYS A 24 -3.50 -6.23 -0.04
CA LYS A 24 -3.74 -7.28 0.95
C LYS A 24 -4.82 -6.89 1.93
N ASP A 25 -4.86 -5.61 2.30
CA ASP A 25 -5.83 -5.15 3.28
C ASP A 25 -6.03 -3.65 3.11
N ILE A 26 -7.16 -3.16 3.57
CA ILE A 26 -7.49 -1.74 3.54
C ILE A 26 -8.06 -1.37 4.89
N LYS A 27 -7.53 -0.30 5.48
CA LYS A 27 -8.02 0.17 6.77
C LYS A 27 -8.10 1.68 6.78
N PRO A 28 -8.99 2.26 7.60
CA PRO A 28 -9.03 3.71 7.74
C PRO A 28 -7.78 4.20 8.45
N ASN A 29 -7.33 5.40 8.07
CA ASN A 29 -6.18 6.00 8.72
C ASN A 29 -6.57 6.37 10.16
N ARG A 30 -5.72 5.99 11.11
CA ARG A 30 -6.02 6.22 12.52
C ARG A 30 -6.12 7.71 12.85
N ASN A 31 -5.27 8.52 12.24
CA ASN A 31 -5.25 9.96 12.50
C ASN A 31 -6.24 10.73 11.65
N ASP A 32 -6.61 10.18 10.51
CA ASP A 32 -7.55 10.82 9.59
C ASP A 32 -8.45 9.74 8.98
N PRO A 33 -9.59 9.45 9.62
CA PRO A 33 -10.47 8.36 9.17
C PRO A 33 -11.01 8.54 7.75
N GLN A 34 -10.95 9.74 7.20
CA GLN A 34 -11.39 9.99 5.84
C GLN A 34 -10.40 9.46 4.82
N LYS A 35 -9.18 9.19 5.24
CA LYS A 35 -8.15 8.65 4.38
C LYS A 35 -8.02 7.16 4.59
N THR A 36 -7.67 6.45 3.53
CA THR A 36 -7.52 5.01 3.56
C THR A 36 -6.06 4.62 3.56
N VAL A 37 -5.73 3.64 4.37
CA VAL A 37 -4.39 3.06 4.40
C VAL A 37 -4.44 1.73 3.65
N PHE A 38 -3.52 1.55 2.72
CA PHE A 38 -3.44 0.34 1.91
C PHE A 38 -2.27 -0.52 2.34
N PHE A 39 -2.48 -1.81 2.39
CA PHE A 39 -1.43 -2.76 2.75
C PHE A 39 -1.13 -3.65 1.56
N PHE A 40 0.12 -3.66 1.14
CA PHE A 40 0.59 -4.49 0.05
C PHE A 40 1.60 -5.50 0.56
N GLU A 41 1.73 -6.61 -0.13
CA GLU A 41 2.76 -7.58 0.21
C GLU A 41 4.13 -6.98 -0.04
N ALA A 42 5.03 -7.15 0.93
CA ALA A 42 6.37 -6.58 0.84
C ALA A 42 7.23 -7.39 -0.13
N THR A 43 7.35 -6.91 -1.36
CA THR A 43 8.23 -7.50 -2.36
C THR A 43 9.37 -6.56 -2.67
N GLU A 44 10.43 -7.10 -3.25
CA GLU A 44 11.58 -6.27 -3.64
C GLU A 44 11.16 -5.19 -4.63
N GLU A 45 10.27 -5.55 -5.54
CA GLU A 45 9.80 -4.63 -6.57
C GLU A 45 9.08 -3.44 -5.97
N ILE A 46 8.17 -3.69 -5.04
CA ILE A 46 7.43 -2.62 -4.38
C ILE A 46 8.37 -1.73 -3.58
N LYS A 47 9.32 -2.34 -2.87
CA LYS A 47 10.28 -1.57 -2.08
C LYS A 47 11.09 -0.62 -2.96
N ASN A 48 11.41 -1.03 -4.17
CA ASN A 48 12.14 -0.18 -5.10
C ASN A 48 11.28 0.97 -5.62
N ILE A 49 9.99 0.73 -5.78
CA ILE A 49 9.07 1.74 -6.30
C ILE A 49 8.81 2.85 -5.28
N ILE A 50 8.58 2.47 -4.04
CA ILE A 50 8.20 3.42 -3.00
C ILE A 50 9.37 4.06 -2.28
N LYS A 51 10.55 3.67 -2.63
CA LYS A 51 11.77 4.13 -1.97
C LYS A 51 12.05 5.62 -2.19
#